data_e9ed795041cbac5de7b762af2218fced
#
_entry.id   e9ed795041cbac5de7b762af2218fced
#
_cell.length_a   1.000
_cell.length_b   1.000
_cell.length_c   1.000
_cell.angle_alpha   90.00
_cell.angle_beta   90.00
_cell.angle_gamma   90.00
#
_symmetry.space_group_name_H-M   'P 1'
#
loop_
_entity.id
_entity.type
_entity.pdbx_description
1 polymer ?
#
loop_
_entity_poly.entity_id
_entity_poly.type
_entity_poly.pdbx_seq_one_letter_code
_entity_poly.pdbx_strand_id
1 'polypeptide(L)'
;MRALLTAVAVVVPALFVGCSQPVTPTGPTLSGENATSTASPGTATALRREEVPFKGSLEGVVTRRTPLTPPLVSLLTAGTGNATHLGRFTVEIEHVVNTIARTVTGSYEFTAANGDTLIADVTGQYGPTLENPRVLLSVETATVTGGTGRFAGSTGTFTVERLLNLDTFVTTVSFEGSISSPGAGNP
;
A
#
# COMPACT_ATOMS: atom_id res chain seq x y z
N MET A 1 -45.69 2.30 -7.18
CA MET A 1 -45.17 1.34 -8.18
C MET A 1 -43.96 0.63 -7.53
N ARG A 2 -44.10 -0.68 -7.31
CA ARG A 2 -43.07 -1.52 -6.66
C ARG A 2 -42.12 -2.02 -7.73
N ALA A 3 -40.84 -1.75 -7.63
CA ALA A 3 -39.80 -2.32 -8.47
C ALA A 3 -39.20 -3.56 -7.77
N LEU A 4 -39.24 -4.70 -8.46
CA LEU A 4 -38.68 -5.98 -8.02
C LEU A 4 -37.14 -5.94 -8.14
N LEU A 5 -36.47 -6.33 -7.07
CA LEU A 5 -35.06 -6.73 -7.10
C LEU A 5 -35.00 -8.19 -7.61
N THR A 6 -34.25 -8.38 -8.69
CA THR A 6 -33.89 -9.72 -9.18
C THR A 6 -32.46 -10.04 -8.72
N ALA A 7 -32.32 -10.97 -7.78
CA ALA A 7 -31.05 -11.51 -7.36
C ALA A 7 -30.61 -12.61 -8.35
N VAL A 8 -29.43 -12.47 -8.92
CA VAL A 8 -28.77 -13.52 -9.73
C VAL A 8 -27.79 -14.27 -8.81
N ALA A 9 -28.12 -15.52 -8.52
CA ALA A 9 -27.23 -16.43 -7.83
C ALA A 9 -26.31 -17.13 -8.85
N VAL A 10 -25.01 -16.97 -8.70
CA VAL A 10 -24.00 -17.73 -9.45
C VAL A 10 -23.58 -18.94 -8.62
N VAL A 11 -23.92 -20.13 -9.13
CA VAL A 11 -23.51 -21.42 -8.57
C VAL A 11 -22.19 -21.83 -9.23
N VAL A 12 -21.14 -22.03 -8.43
CA VAL A 12 -19.85 -22.59 -8.87
C VAL A 12 -19.81 -24.04 -8.45
N PRO A 13 -19.60 -25.01 -9.37
CA PRO A 13 -19.43 -26.43 -9.01
C PRO A 13 -18.01 -26.71 -8.54
N ALA A 14 -17.88 -27.35 -7.39
CA ALA A 14 -16.64 -27.93 -6.88
C ALA A 14 -16.33 -29.25 -7.60
N LEU A 15 -15.16 -29.33 -8.22
CA LEU A 15 -14.61 -30.59 -8.74
C LEU A 15 -13.65 -31.18 -7.71
N PHE A 16 -14.05 -32.34 -7.16
CA PHE A 16 -13.18 -33.22 -6.37
C PHE A 16 -12.35 -34.10 -7.33
N VAL A 17 -11.05 -34.11 -7.17
CA VAL A 17 -10.17 -35.11 -7.77
C VAL A 17 -9.26 -35.71 -6.69
N GLY A 18 -9.46 -36.93 -6.45
CA GLY A 18 -8.73 -38.14 -6.18
C GLY A 18 -7.42 -38.10 -5.40
N CYS A 19 -7.47 -38.79 -4.23
CA CYS A 19 -6.32 -39.33 -3.51
C CYS A 19 -5.49 -40.31 -4.39
N SER A 20 -4.18 -40.13 -4.38
CA SER A 20 -3.25 -41.19 -4.72
C SER A 20 -2.26 -41.36 -3.57
N GLN A 21 -2.24 -42.58 -2.99
CA GLN A 21 -1.35 -42.97 -1.89
C GLN A 21 0.07 -43.22 -2.39
N PRO A 22 1.11 -42.97 -1.58
CA PRO A 22 2.47 -43.34 -1.92
C PRO A 22 2.71 -44.83 -1.58
N VAL A 23 3.24 -45.56 -2.54
CA VAL A 23 3.78 -46.91 -2.36
C VAL A 23 5.21 -46.81 -1.85
N THR A 24 5.50 -47.48 -0.73
CA THR A 24 6.85 -47.71 -0.19
C THR A 24 7.52 -48.86 -0.93
N PRO A 25 8.76 -48.74 -1.39
CA PRO A 25 9.64 -49.90 -1.70
C PRO A 25 10.60 -50.17 -0.56
N THR A 26 10.61 -51.41 -0.11
CA THR A 26 11.50 -52.01 0.88
C THR A 26 12.81 -52.45 0.22
N GLY A 27 13.98 -52.03 0.77
CA GLY A 27 15.30 -52.65 0.85
C GLY A 27 16.14 -52.85 -0.42
N PRO A 28 17.42 -53.18 -0.34
CA PRO A 28 18.29 -53.47 0.81
C PRO A 28 19.55 -52.59 0.91
N THR A 29 20.16 -52.65 2.10
CA THR A 29 21.45 -52.15 2.55
C THR A 29 22.63 -52.59 1.68
N LEU A 30 23.53 -51.68 1.26
CA LEU A 30 24.94 -51.94 1.04
C LEU A 30 25.78 -50.75 1.50
N SER A 31 26.76 -51.08 2.34
CA SER A 31 27.84 -50.20 2.81
C SER A 31 28.78 -49.81 1.68
N GLY A 32 29.34 -48.62 1.74
CA GLY A 32 30.56 -48.31 1.00
C GLY A 32 30.74 -46.85 0.65
N GLU A 33 31.61 -46.20 1.40
CA GLU A 33 32.63 -45.23 0.96
C GLU A 33 32.23 -43.92 0.29
N ASN A 34 32.70 -42.89 0.98
CA ASN A 34 33.28 -41.66 0.42
C ASN A 34 32.48 -40.92 -0.64
N ALA A 35 31.59 -40.11 -0.27
CA ALA A 35 31.05 -39.06 -1.14
C ALA A 35 31.46 -37.67 -0.62
N THR A 36 32.38 -37.11 -1.37
CA THR A 36 32.70 -35.67 -1.38
C THR A 36 31.43 -34.83 -1.22
N SER A 37 31.34 -34.09 -0.14
CA SER A 37 30.25 -33.16 0.12
C SER A 37 30.28 -32.07 -0.95
N THR A 38 29.52 -32.25 -2.00
CA THR A 38 29.16 -31.15 -2.91
C THR A 38 28.12 -30.33 -2.18
N ALA A 39 28.55 -29.19 -1.64
CA ALA A 39 27.66 -28.20 -1.07
C ALA A 39 26.63 -27.81 -2.14
N SER A 40 25.40 -28.23 -1.94
CA SER A 40 24.25 -27.72 -2.68
C SER A 40 24.24 -26.21 -2.52
N PRO A 41 24.10 -25.40 -3.59
CA PRO A 41 23.96 -23.97 -3.45
C PRO A 41 22.70 -23.73 -2.63
N GLY A 42 22.89 -23.28 -1.40
CA GLY A 42 21.77 -22.93 -0.50
C GLY A 42 20.85 -21.98 -1.23
N THR A 43 19.64 -22.44 -1.45
CA THR A 43 18.53 -21.55 -1.83
C THR A 43 18.48 -20.48 -0.76
N ALA A 44 18.94 -19.29 -1.06
CA ALA A 44 18.79 -18.13 -0.21
C ALA A 44 17.29 -17.95 -0.03
N THR A 45 16.75 -18.45 1.07
CA THR A 45 15.39 -18.14 1.50
C THR A 45 15.41 -16.64 1.78
N ALA A 46 14.96 -15.86 0.80
CA ALA A 46 14.72 -14.45 1.01
C ALA A 46 13.82 -14.37 2.26
N LEU A 47 14.35 -13.83 3.34
CA LEU A 47 13.60 -13.61 4.57
C LEU A 47 12.40 -12.74 4.18
N ARG A 48 11.23 -13.35 4.05
CA ARG A 48 9.98 -12.63 3.88
C ARG A 48 9.83 -11.76 5.12
N ARG A 49 9.99 -10.46 4.95
CA ARG A 49 9.67 -9.51 6.01
C ARG A 49 8.20 -9.71 6.35
N GLU A 50 7.91 -9.86 7.63
CA GLU A 50 6.55 -9.93 8.11
C GLU A 50 5.83 -8.65 7.76
N GLU A 51 4.67 -8.76 7.12
CA GLU A 51 3.80 -7.63 6.86
C GLU A 51 2.88 -7.39 8.04
N VAL A 52 2.73 -6.14 8.42
CA VAL A 52 1.86 -5.72 9.51
C VAL A 52 0.81 -4.74 9.00
N PRO A 53 -0.40 -4.72 9.60
CA PRO A 53 -1.45 -3.80 9.20
C PRO A 53 -1.01 -2.35 9.36
N PHE A 54 -1.18 -1.55 8.31
CA PHE A 54 -0.90 -0.12 8.29
C PHE A 54 -2.17 0.66 7.99
N LYS A 55 -2.66 1.41 8.99
CA LYS A 55 -3.87 2.21 8.85
C LYS A 55 -3.78 3.47 9.69
N GLY A 56 -4.43 4.51 9.21
CA GLY A 56 -4.44 5.79 9.90
C GLY A 56 -5.32 6.83 9.22
N SER A 57 -5.24 8.02 9.77
CA SER A 57 -5.92 9.19 9.21
C SER A 57 -5.07 10.44 9.42
N LEU A 58 -5.31 11.44 8.59
CA LEU A 58 -4.69 12.75 8.71
C LEU A 58 -5.63 13.87 8.28
N GLU A 59 -5.34 15.06 8.75
CA GLU A 59 -5.89 16.31 8.27
C GLU A 59 -4.75 17.20 7.77
N GLY A 60 -4.99 17.93 6.69
CA GLY A 60 -3.98 18.79 6.09
C GLY A 60 -4.58 19.92 5.29
N VAL A 61 -3.72 20.78 4.80
CA VAL A 61 -4.08 21.90 3.94
C VAL A 61 -3.14 21.97 2.75
N VAL A 62 -3.68 22.29 1.58
CA VAL A 62 -2.85 22.57 0.39
C VAL A 62 -2.14 23.91 0.61
N THR A 63 -0.83 23.85 0.80
CA THR A 63 0.02 25.02 1.09
C THR A 63 0.50 25.72 -0.16
N ARG A 64 0.58 24.98 -1.28
CA ARG A 64 1.02 25.52 -2.56
C ARG A 64 0.34 24.81 -3.72
N ARG A 65 -0.06 25.62 -4.70
CA ARG A 65 -0.58 25.14 -5.99
C ARG A 65 0.21 25.82 -7.11
N THR A 66 0.87 25.01 -7.94
CA THR A 66 1.69 25.51 -9.05
C THR A 66 1.15 24.96 -10.38
N PRO A 67 0.65 25.82 -11.28
CA PRO A 67 0.33 25.40 -12.63
C PRO A 67 1.60 24.88 -13.34
N LEU A 68 1.47 23.74 -13.98
CA LEU A 68 2.48 23.16 -14.87
C LEU A 68 2.00 23.32 -16.33
N THR A 69 2.68 22.63 -17.25
CA THR A 69 2.17 22.55 -18.63
C THR A 69 0.78 21.91 -18.62
N PRO A 70 -0.27 22.63 -19.13
CA PRO A 70 -1.62 22.09 -19.13
C PRO A 70 -1.69 20.68 -19.77
N PRO A 71 -2.45 19.75 -19.20
CA PRO A 71 -3.46 19.92 -18.14
C PRO A 71 -2.96 19.65 -16.71
N LEU A 72 -1.67 19.80 -16.44
CA LEU A 72 -1.06 19.42 -15.16
C LEU A 72 -1.02 20.56 -14.13
N VAL A 73 -1.20 20.20 -12.88
CA VAL A 73 -1.07 21.09 -11.71
C VAL A 73 -0.33 20.36 -10.61
N SER A 74 0.71 20.97 -10.03
CA SER A 74 1.36 20.47 -8.83
C SER A 74 0.69 21.05 -7.59
N LEU A 75 0.47 20.19 -6.59
CA LEU A 75 -0.06 20.54 -5.27
C LEU A 75 0.92 20.08 -4.20
N LEU A 76 1.26 20.96 -3.27
CA LEU A 76 1.95 20.63 -2.04
C LEU A 76 0.95 20.74 -0.89
N THR A 77 0.86 19.70 -0.07
CA THR A 77 -0.03 19.63 1.09
C THR A 77 0.82 19.32 2.31
N ALA A 78 0.60 20.06 3.39
CA ALA A 78 1.15 19.74 4.70
C ALA A 78 0.02 19.32 5.64
N GLY A 79 0.28 18.34 6.51
CA GLY A 79 -0.72 17.82 7.42
C GLY A 79 -0.15 17.11 8.64
N THR A 80 -1.05 16.68 9.50
CA THR A 80 -0.74 15.90 10.71
C THR A 80 -1.75 14.77 10.87
N GLY A 81 -1.34 13.70 11.52
CA GLY A 81 -2.23 12.56 11.72
C GLY A 81 -1.74 11.56 12.75
N ASN A 82 -2.42 10.42 12.74
CA ASN A 82 -2.06 9.28 13.57
C ASN A 82 -2.24 7.98 12.76
N ALA A 83 -1.28 7.06 12.90
CA ALA A 83 -1.33 5.76 12.24
C ALA A 83 -0.69 4.67 13.10
N THR A 84 -1.06 3.41 12.79
CA THR A 84 -0.36 2.24 13.34
C THR A 84 1.12 2.32 12.95
N HIS A 85 2.00 1.94 13.85
CA HIS A 85 3.47 1.94 13.71
C HIS A 85 4.15 3.32 13.54
N LEU A 86 3.46 4.35 13.02
CA LEU A 86 3.96 5.73 13.01
C LEU A 86 3.67 6.45 14.34
N GLY A 87 2.52 6.15 14.96
CA GLY A 87 1.98 6.99 16.02
C GLY A 87 1.53 8.35 15.47
N ARG A 88 1.77 9.41 16.22
CA ARG A 88 1.56 10.78 15.74
C ARG A 88 2.65 11.13 14.72
N PHE A 89 2.24 11.77 13.62
CA PHE A 89 3.14 12.14 12.54
C PHE A 89 2.78 13.49 11.93
N THR A 90 3.74 14.09 11.25
CA THR A 90 3.55 15.14 10.25
C THR A 90 3.69 14.51 8.87
N VAL A 91 3.09 15.11 7.85
CA VAL A 91 3.19 14.63 6.47
C VAL A 91 3.34 15.80 5.50
N GLU A 92 4.22 15.61 4.54
CA GLU A 92 4.26 16.39 3.30
C GLU A 92 3.79 15.50 2.16
N ILE A 93 2.91 16.05 1.30
CA ILE A 93 2.30 15.33 0.18
C ILE A 93 2.53 16.16 -1.06
N GLU A 94 3.26 15.61 -2.01
CA GLU A 94 3.43 16.20 -3.33
C GLU A 94 2.57 15.45 -4.34
N HIS A 95 1.66 16.16 -5.01
CA HIS A 95 0.83 15.60 -6.06
C HIS A 95 1.00 16.36 -7.36
N VAL A 96 1.03 15.61 -8.46
CA VAL A 96 0.81 16.11 -9.82
C VAL A 96 -0.55 15.60 -10.28
N VAL A 97 -1.44 16.53 -10.54
CA VAL A 97 -2.83 16.29 -10.90
C VAL A 97 -3.04 16.57 -12.38
N ASN A 98 -3.58 15.61 -13.12
CA ASN A 98 -4.06 15.82 -14.49
C ASN A 98 -5.54 16.18 -14.44
N THR A 99 -5.87 17.43 -14.80
CA THR A 99 -7.23 17.97 -14.65
C THR A 99 -8.21 17.47 -15.73
N ILE A 100 -7.70 16.94 -16.85
CA ILE A 100 -8.52 16.35 -17.91
C ILE A 100 -8.73 14.85 -17.65
N ALA A 101 -7.64 14.11 -17.45
CA ALA A 101 -7.72 12.68 -17.19
C ALA A 101 -8.25 12.33 -15.79
N ARG A 102 -8.30 13.33 -14.87
CA ARG A 102 -8.69 13.16 -13.47
C ARG A 102 -7.84 12.10 -12.74
N THR A 103 -6.56 12.11 -13.02
CA THR A 103 -5.57 11.25 -12.37
C THR A 103 -4.68 12.06 -11.44
N VAL A 104 -4.14 11.40 -10.44
CA VAL A 104 -3.15 11.94 -9.52
C VAL A 104 -1.98 10.99 -9.41
N THR A 105 -0.77 11.56 -9.35
CA THR A 105 0.49 10.86 -9.06
C THR A 105 1.29 11.71 -8.08
N GLY A 106 2.18 11.09 -7.31
CA GLY A 106 3.01 11.86 -6.38
C GLY A 106 3.58 11.01 -5.28
N SER A 107 3.86 11.63 -4.14
CA SER A 107 4.45 10.97 -2.98
C SER A 107 3.90 11.51 -1.66
N TYR A 108 3.94 10.65 -0.65
CA TYR A 108 3.74 10.95 0.76
C TYR A 108 5.06 10.77 1.49
N GLU A 109 5.47 11.77 2.26
CA GLU A 109 6.55 11.66 3.23
C GLU A 109 6.00 11.86 4.64
N PHE A 110 5.87 10.77 5.39
CA PHE A 110 5.42 10.78 6.77
C PHE A 110 6.64 10.90 7.69
N THR A 111 6.61 11.82 8.64
CA THR A 111 7.63 11.97 9.68
C THR A 111 7.01 11.67 11.04
N ALA A 112 7.43 10.56 11.65
CA ALA A 112 7.01 10.17 13.00
C ALA A 112 7.57 11.12 14.06
N ALA A 113 6.99 11.10 15.28
CA ALA A 113 7.38 12.01 16.37
C ALA A 113 8.86 11.88 16.81
N ASN A 114 9.52 10.75 16.53
CA ASN A 114 10.94 10.52 16.80
C ASN A 114 11.87 10.90 15.64
N GLY A 115 11.32 11.43 14.53
CA GLY A 115 12.07 11.83 13.34
C GLY A 115 12.27 10.73 12.29
N ASP A 116 11.84 9.48 12.53
CA ASP A 116 11.87 8.45 11.50
C ASP A 116 10.88 8.77 10.39
N THR A 117 11.25 8.54 9.13
CA THR A 117 10.38 8.81 7.98
C THR A 117 9.91 7.54 7.30
N LEU A 118 8.70 7.59 6.71
CA LEU A 118 8.16 6.58 5.80
C LEU A 118 7.77 7.29 4.50
N ILE A 119 8.22 6.77 3.36
CA ILE A 119 7.99 7.35 2.04
C ILE A 119 7.20 6.38 1.19
N ALA A 120 6.18 6.89 0.50
CA ALA A 120 5.37 6.10 -0.42
C ALA A 120 5.04 6.90 -1.68
N ASP A 121 5.20 6.28 -2.84
CA ASP A 121 4.73 6.81 -4.11
C ASP A 121 3.25 6.48 -4.30
N VAL A 122 2.50 7.39 -4.90
CA VAL A 122 1.06 7.22 -5.10
C VAL A 122 0.63 7.42 -6.54
N THR A 123 -0.39 6.65 -6.91
CA THR A 123 -1.14 6.83 -8.15
C THR A 123 -2.62 6.66 -7.86
N GLY A 124 -3.48 7.42 -8.51
CA GLY A 124 -4.91 7.31 -8.28
C GLY A 124 -5.77 8.11 -9.24
N GLN A 125 -7.04 8.11 -8.94
CA GLN A 125 -8.06 8.86 -9.67
C GLN A 125 -8.87 9.71 -8.70
N TYR A 126 -9.42 10.81 -9.19
CA TYR A 126 -10.26 11.68 -8.39
C TYR A 126 -11.49 12.15 -9.16
N GLY A 127 -12.50 12.57 -8.43
CA GLY A 127 -13.70 13.18 -8.98
C GLY A 127 -14.47 13.94 -7.91
N PRO A 128 -15.47 14.75 -8.31
CA PRO A 128 -16.36 15.40 -7.36
C PRO A 128 -17.22 14.36 -6.65
N THR A 129 -17.54 14.62 -5.38
CA THR A 129 -18.52 13.81 -4.67
C THR A 129 -19.93 14.08 -5.20
N LEU A 130 -20.83 13.11 -5.06
CA LEU A 130 -22.24 13.27 -5.50
C LEU A 130 -22.99 14.31 -4.68
N GLU A 131 -22.60 14.49 -3.41
CA GLU A 131 -23.26 15.41 -2.49
C GLU A 131 -22.80 16.84 -2.66
N ASN A 132 -21.53 17.06 -3.00
CA ASN A 132 -20.96 18.39 -3.14
C ASN A 132 -19.87 18.42 -4.21
N PRO A 133 -20.11 19.06 -5.38
CA PRO A 133 -19.13 19.15 -6.45
C PRO A 133 -17.88 19.98 -6.09
N ARG A 134 -17.91 20.72 -4.96
CA ARG A 134 -16.76 21.45 -4.43
C ARG A 134 -15.87 20.59 -3.52
N VAL A 135 -16.28 19.34 -3.25
CA VAL A 135 -15.49 18.35 -2.54
C VAL A 135 -15.04 17.27 -3.52
N LEU A 136 -13.75 17.11 -3.66
CA LEU A 136 -13.17 16.06 -4.50
C LEU A 136 -12.81 14.86 -3.64
N LEU A 137 -13.24 13.67 -4.07
CA LEU A 137 -12.77 12.39 -3.53
C LEU A 137 -11.68 11.87 -4.47
N SER A 138 -10.49 11.56 -3.95
CA SER A 138 -9.51 10.72 -4.63
C SER A 138 -9.37 9.37 -3.95
N VAL A 139 -9.20 8.34 -4.77
CA VAL A 139 -8.83 6.99 -4.34
C VAL A 139 -7.47 6.70 -4.96
N GLU A 140 -6.49 6.44 -4.11
CA GLU A 140 -5.09 6.32 -4.49
C GLU A 140 -4.53 4.99 -3.98
N THR A 141 -3.62 4.40 -4.74
CA THR A 141 -2.78 3.29 -4.29
C THR A 141 -1.40 3.84 -3.97
N ALA A 142 -0.99 3.64 -2.72
CA ALA A 142 0.32 4.02 -2.23
C ALA A 142 1.23 2.79 -2.17
N THR A 143 2.44 2.92 -2.72
CA THR A 143 3.49 1.90 -2.65
C THR A 143 4.65 2.46 -1.84
N VAL A 144 4.98 1.78 -0.73
CA VAL A 144 6.09 2.19 0.12
C VAL A 144 7.41 1.94 -0.61
N THR A 145 8.20 2.99 -0.75
CA THR A 145 9.49 3.00 -1.43
C THR A 145 10.68 3.00 -0.46
N GLY A 146 10.41 3.24 0.84
CA GLY A 146 11.41 3.22 1.88
C GLY A 146 11.12 4.17 3.03
N GLY A 147 12.18 4.60 3.71
CA GLY A 147 12.13 5.51 4.85
C GLY A 147 13.45 5.54 5.59
N THR A 148 13.43 6.15 6.76
CA THR A 148 14.59 6.24 7.66
C THR A 148 14.30 5.60 9.01
N GLY A 149 15.36 5.42 9.83
CA GLY A 149 15.23 4.82 11.16
C GLY A 149 14.57 3.46 11.11
N ARG A 150 13.52 3.23 11.91
CA ARG A 150 12.79 1.95 11.94
C ARG A 150 12.09 1.59 10.62
N PHE A 151 11.91 2.56 9.71
CA PHE A 151 11.31 2.32 8.40
C PHE A 151 12.34 2.17 7.27
N ALA A 152 13.63 2.12 7.60
CA ALA A 152 14.69 1.90 6.62
C ALA A 152 14.45 0.59 5.86
N GLY A 153 14.38 0.68 4.52
CA GLY A 153 14.08 -0.44 3.65
C GLY A 153 12.68 -1.05 3.81
N SER A 154 11.73 -0.32 4.40
CA SER A 154 10.32 -0.72 4.43
C SER A 154 9.75 -0.83 3.02
N THR A 155 8.83 -1.78 2.87
CA THR A 155 8.04 -2.02 1.66
C THR A 155 6.57 -2.19 2.08
N GLY A 156 5.67 -2.21 1.12
CA GLY A 156 4.26 -2.45 1.38
C GLY A 156 3.36 -1.63 0.46
N THR A 157 2.06 -1.80 0.63
CA THR A 157 1.06 -1.07 -0.12
C THR A 157 -0.14 -0.73 0.76
N PHE A 158 -0.74 0.42 0.50
CA PHE A 158 -1.98 0.81 1.17
C PHE A 158 -2.86 1.65 0.25
N THR A 159 -4.16 1.56 0.45
CA THR A 159 -5.15 2.39 -0.23
C THR A 159 -5.35 3.68 0.56
N VAL A 160 -5.49 4.79 -0.13
CA VAL A 160 -5.74 6.11 0.43
C VAL A 160 -7.07 6.63 -0.12
N GLU A 161 -7.95 7.03 0.76
CA GLU A 161 -9.15 7.80 0.43
C GLU A 161 -8.95 9.22 0.94
N ARG A 162 -9.01 10.19 0.03
CA ARG A 162 -8.78 11.59 0.34
C ARG A 162 -9.94 12.45 -0.12
N LEU A 163 -10.46 13.27 0.79
CA LEU A 163 -11.42 14.33 0.50
C LEU A 163 -10.71 15.68 0.51
N LEU A 164 -10.83 16.44 -0.56
CA LEU A 164 -10.30 17.80 -0.68
C LEU A 164 -11.46 18.78 -0.89
N ASN A 165 -11.62 19.72 0.03
CA ASN A 165 -12.55 20.83 -0.12
C ASN A 165 -11.89 21.95 -0.95
N LEU A 166 -12.49 22.30 -2.09
CA LEU A 166 -11.94 23.29 -3.02
C LEU A 166 -12.15 24.75 -2.56
N ASP A 167 -13.00 24.99 -1.56
CA ASP A 167 -13.25 26.33 -1.04
C ASP A 167 -12.27 26.70 0.08
N THR A 168 -11.89 25.70 0.90
CA THR A 168 -11.00 25.90 2.04
C THR A 168 -9.58 25.35 1.81
N PHE A 169 -9.41 24.50 0.78
CA PHE A 169 -8.20 23.74 0.53
C PHE A 169 -7.78 22.80 1.68
N VAL A 170 -8.70 22.54 2.61
CA VAL A 170 -8.52 21.54 3.66
C VAL A 170 -8.76 20.16 3.07
N THR A 171 -7.95 19.20 3.49
CA THR A 171 -8.09 17.80 3.11
C THR A 171 -8.17 16.91 4.35
N THR A 172 -9.03 15.90 4.27
CA THR A 172 -9.08 14.78 5.22
C THR A 172 -8.73 13.50 4.47
N VAL A 173 -7.95 12.64 5.10
CA VAL A 173 -7.44 11.42 4.48
C VAL A 173 -7.59 10.27 5.45
N SER A 174 -8.03 9.12 4.95
CA SER A 174 -7.91 7.83 5.60
C SER A 174 -7.12 6.87 4.73
N PHE A 175 -6.40 5.96 5.35
CA PHE A 175 -5.62 4.96 4.62
C PHE A 175 -5.56 3.64 5.36
N GLU A 176 -5.51 2.54 4.57
CA GLU A 176 -5.45 1.19 5.09
C GLU A 176 -4.72 0.25 4.12
N GLY A 177 -3.89 -0.65 4.67
CA GLY A 177 -3.13 -1.65 3.94
C GLY A 177 -2.12 -2.38 4.81
N SER A 178 -0.96 -2.69 4.27
CA SER A 178 0.13 -3.35 5.00
C SER A 178 1.49 -2.76 4.64
N ILE A 179 2.40 -2.82 5.60
CA ILE A 179 3.82 -2.50 5.42
C ILE A 179 4.67 -3.61 6.02
N SER A 180 5.90 -3.74 5.58
CA SER A 180 6.87 -4.61 6.26
C SER A 180 7.08 -4.12 7.70
N SER A 181 7.21 -5.07 8.63
CA SER A 181 7.36 -4.77 10.07
C SER A 181 8.49 -3.76 10.30
N PRO A 182 8.22 -2.63 11.01
CA PRO A 182 9.24 -1.64 11.32
C PRO A 182 10.40 -2.25 12.12
N GLY A 183 11.63 -1.89 11.74
CA GLY A 183 12.84 -2.43 12.36
C GLY A 183 13.33 -3.78 11.81
N ALA A 184 12.58 -4.45 10.94
CA ALA A 184 12.99 -5.70 10.32
C ALA A 184 14.14 -5.55 9.30
N GLY A 185 14.55 -4.33 9.00
CA GLY A 185 15.57 -4.02 8.00
C GLY A 185 16.94 -3.62 8.55
N ASN A 186 17.12 -3.65 9.88
CA ASN A 186 18.42 -3.33 10.50
C ASN A 186 19.07 -4.64 10.98
N PRO A 187 20.08 -5.20 10.24
CA PRO A 187 20.88 -6.32 10.72
C PRO A 187 21.81 -5.88 11.85
#